data_be97a8b2e70c6ddd88e7e5596ba35caf
#
_entry.id   be97a8b2e70c6ddd88e7e5596ba35caf
#
_cell.length_a   1.000
_cell.length_b   1.000
_cell.length_c   1.000
_cell.angle_alpha   90.00
_cell.angle_beta   90.00
_cell.angle_gamma   90.00
#
_symmetry.space_group_name_H-M   'P 1'
#
loop_
_entity.id
_entity.type
_entity.pdbx_description
1 polymer ?
#
loop_
_entity_poly.entity_id
_entity_poly.type
_entity_poly.pdbx_seq_one_letter_code
_entity_poly.pdbx_strand_id
1 'polypeptide(L)'
;MHYTGPVYRPPFEADSILVQVTVGCSHNACTFCTMYRGTRFETSRMEDIEADLREAAHDFPSVKRVFLVNADAFVLSAGRLATIAEKIHEHLPNVETIGMYASVKNVIGKSDEDLARLHELGIDGLNIGLESGLDEVLAHLNKGFTLDEARTQLARLKKAGIGYSLNIMLGAAGSELWEKNAIANAEILNETQPSLIFTALLHVDPGAPILDEVKAGTFHEDTLGQYVTEELEMLKRLELEDTVFYGLHTSNVIPVSGLLPRDKDLLVKRLENGLARIPERYLNSHPEKGYEGMSILR
;
A
#
# COMPACT_ATOMS: atom_id res chain seq x y z
N MET A 1 10.52 16.28 15.55
CA MET A 1 9.59 15.19 15.16
C MET A 1 9.87 13.96 16.02
N HIS A 2 8.85 13.37 16.65
CA HIS A 2 8.98 12.23 17.55
C HIS A 2 8.66 10.93 16.81
N TYR A 3 9.70 10.17 16.45
CA TYR A 3 9.52 8.84 15.85
C TYR A 3 9.95 7.75 16.79
N THR A 4 9.08 6.77 17.01
CA THR A 4 9.33 5.57 17.83
C THR A 4 9.22 4.33 16.96
N GLY A 5 10.25 3.48 17.01
CA GLY A 5 10.32 2.27 16.18
C GLY A 5 10.55 2.55 14.68
N PRO A 6 10.41 1.52 13.84
CA PRO A 6 10.55 1.68 12.40
C PRO A 6 9.42 2.52 11.81
N VAL A 7 9.77 3.42 10.90
CA VAL A 7 8.84 4.29 10.17
C VAL A 7 8.93 4.00 8.68
N TYR A 8 7.80 3.68 8.09
CA TYR A 8 7.69 3.40 6.66
C TYR A 8 6.76 4.41 6.00
N ARG A 9 7.07 4.80 4.77
CA ARG A 9 6.18 5.60 3.92
C ARG A 9 6.18 5.07 2.50
N PRO A 10 5.11 5.26 1.73
CA PRO A 10 5.11 4.96 0.31
C PRO A 10 6.08 5.91 -0.43
N PRO A 11 6.77 5.45 -1.49
CA PRO A 11 7.70 6.29 -2.24
C PRO A 11 7.05 7.57 -2.81
N PHE A 12 5.77 7.51 -3.20
CA PHE A 12 5.03 8.64 -3.74
C PHE A 12 4.57 9.65 -2.68
N GLU A 13 4.84 9.40 -1.40
CA GLU A 13 4.66 10.37 -0.29
C GLU A 13 5.99 11.06 0.09
N ALA A 14 6.98 11.08 -0.83
CA ALA A 14 8.31 11.62 -0.55
C ALA A 14 8.28 13.10 -0.12
N ASP A 15 7.35 13.88 -0.64
CA ASP A 15 7.21 15.32 -0.40
C ASP A 15 6.22 15.65 0.73
N SER A 16 5.60 14.64 1.35
CA SER A 16 4.66 14.83 2.46
C SER A 16 5.39 15.02 3.79
N ILE A 17 4.84 15.85 4.68
CA ILE A 17 5.26 15.87 6.08
C ILE A 17 4.75 14.62 6.77
N LEU A 18 5.65 13.90 7.43
CA LEU A 18 5.31 12.66 8.13
C LEU A 18 4.99 12.98 9.59
N VAL A 19 3.81 12.58 10.06
CA VAL A 19 3.42 12.71 11.48
C VAL A 19 3.09 11.34 12.03
N GLN A 20 3.78 10.92 13.11
CA GLN A 20 3.54 9.64 13.72
C GLN A 20 2.32 9.70 14.66
N VAL A 21 1.27 8.95 14.31
CA VAL A 21 0.05 8.86 15.11
C VAL A 21 -0.18 7.47 15.72
N THR A 22 0.52 6.47 15.17
CA THR A 22 0.55 5.09 15.68
C THR A 22 1.96 4.53 15.63
N VAL A 23 2.23 3.48 16.42
CA VAL A 23 3.44 2.67 16.40
C VAL A 23 3.06 1.24 16.07
N GLY A 24 3.80 0.58 15.19
CA GLY A 24 3.50 -0.80 14.79
C GLY A 24 2.29 -0.93 13.86
N CYS A 25 1.74 -2.14 13.78
CA CYS A 25 0.56 -2.48 12.98
C CYS A 25 -0.49 -3.15 13.87
N SER A 26 -1.75 -2.71 13.80
CA SER A 26 -2.83 -3.25 14.64
C SER A 26 -3.20 -4.69 14.26
N HIS A 27 -3.04 -5.07 12.99
CA HIS A 27 -3.26 -6.43 12.51
C HIS A 27 -2.04 -7.33 12.78
N ASN A 28 -0.85 -6.92 12.36
CA ASN A 28 0.48 -7.53 12.56
C ASN A 28 0.52 -9.08 12.45
N ALA A 29 -0.33 -9.67 11.62
CA ALA A 29 -0.53 -11.11 11.51
C ALA A 29 -0.42 -11.65 10.06
N CYS A 30 -0.13 -10.77 9.08
CA CYS A 30 0.07 -11.19 7.70
C CYS A 30 1.24 -12.18 7.59
N THR A 31 1.07 -13.27 6.84
CA THR A 31 2.06 -14.37 6.75
C THR A 31 3.37 -13.95 6.09
N PHE A 32 3.33 -12.96 5.22
CA PHE A 32 4.48 -12.45 4.47
C PHE A 32 5.21 -11.28 5.17
N CYS A 33 4.53 -10.54 6.06
CA CYS A 33 5.02 -9.24 6.53
C CYS A 33 5.90 -9.38 7.78
N THR A 34 7.06 -8.72 7.76
CA THR A 34 8.01 -8.66 8.87
C THR A 34 8.19 -7.23 9.43
N MET A 35 7.60 -6.21 8.78
CA MET A 35 7.84 -4.78 9.04
C MET A 35 7.69 -4.37 10.50
N TYR A 36 6.68 -4.92 11.19
CA TYR A 36 6.39 -4.57 12.59
C TYR A 36 6.43 -5.77 13.54
N ARG A 37 7.06 -6.88 13.13
CA ARG A 37 7.21 -8.04 14.02
C ARG A 37 8.01 -7.65 15.26
N GLY A 38 7.46 -8.03 16.42
CA GLY A 38 8.05 -7.65 17.70
C GLY A 38 7.76 -6.21 18.15
N THR A 39 7.12 -5.40 17.33
CA THR A 39 6.68 -4.05 17.69
C THR A 39 5.24 -4.10 18.21
N ARG A 40 5.04 -3.69 19.45
CA ARG A 40 3.69 -3.58 20.02
C ARG A 40 2.94 -2.44 19.36
N PHE A 41 1.67 -2.67 19.03
CA PHE A 41 0.80 -1.59 18.54
C PHE A 41 0.48 -0.62 19.66
N GLU A 42 0.72 0.68 19.41
CA GLU A 42 0.43 1.77 20.34
C GLU A 42 -0.07 3.00 19.57
N THR A 43 -0.74 3.90 20.26
CA THR A 43 -1.16 5.20 19.71
C THR A 43 -0.31 6.32 20.29
N SER A 44 0.13 7.26 19.45
CA SER A 44 0.88 8.43 19.91
C SER A 44 0.02 9.31 20.83
N ARG A 45 0.66 9.96 21.80
CA ARG A 45 -0.02 10.93 22.66
C ARG A 45 -0.30 12.20 21.88
N MET A 46 -1.38 12.89 22.20
CA MET A 46 -1.72 14.14 21.49
C MET A 46 -0.66 15.23 21.70
N GLU A 47 -0.06 15.28 22.86
CA GLU A 47 1.00 16.23 23.18
C GLU A 47 2.23 16.08 22.27
N ASP A 48 2.58 14.84 21.93
CA ASP A 48 3.71 14.53 21.04
C ASP A 48 3.34 14.91 19.58
N ILE A 49 2.11 14.59 19.15
CA ILE A 49 1.59 14.99 17.83
C ILE A 49 1.58 16.51 17.68
N GLU A 50 1.07 17.26 18.65
CA GLU A 50 1.04 18.72 18.62
C GLU A 50 2.46 19.33 18.65
N ALA A 51 3.40 18.71 19.36
CA ALA A 51 4.80 19.14 19.36
C ALA A 51 5.42 18.99 17.97
N ASP A 52 5.15 17.85 17.29
CA ASP A 52 5.61 17.60 15.92
C ASP A 52 4.97 18.56 14.91
N LEU A 53 3.69 18.87 15.06
CA LEU A 53 3.00 19.85 14.21
C LEU A 53 3.55 21.26 14.38
N ARG A 54 3.92 21.68 15.60
CA ARG A 54 4.59 22.99 15.83
C ARG A 54 5.97 23.06 15.18
N GLU A 55 6.75 21.98 15.27
CA GLU A 55 8.05 21.87 14.58
C GLU A 55 7.86 21.94 13.06
N ALA A 56 6.92 21.16 12.50
CA ALA A 56 6.60 21.19 11.08
C ALA A 56 6.13 22.56 10.60
N ALA A 57 5.33 23.29 11.40
CA ALA A 57 4.87 24.64 11.07
C ALA A 57 6.02 25.64 10.98
N HIS A 58 7.06 25.47 11.80
CA HIS A 58 8.26 26.30 11.75
C HIS A 58 9.10 26.00 10.50
N ASP A 59 9.33 24.70 10.19
CA ASP A 59 10.27 24.29 9.16
C ASP A 59 9.63 24.24 7.76
N PHE A 60 8.33 23.98 7.67
CA PHE A 60 7.59 23.76 6.42
C PHE A 60 6.24 24.51 6.39
N PRO A 61 6.21 25.85 6.53
CA PRO A 61 4.96 26.61 6.70
C PRO A 61 4.02 26.58 5.49
N SER A 62 4.50 26.19 4.33
CA SER A 62 3.72 26.11 3.07
C SER A 62 3.33 24.71 2.65
N VAL A 63 3.54 23.70 3.52
CA VAL A 63 3.22 22.30 3.18
C VAL A 63 1.73 22.14 2.86
N LYS A 64 1.46 21.34 1.82
CA LYS A 64 0.11 21.07 1.30
C LYS A 64 -0.42 19.69 1.69
N ARG A 65 0.46 18.77 2.06
CA ARG A 65 0.11 17.39 2.36
C ARG A 65 0.82 16.88 3.60
N VAL A 66 0.07 16.23 4.47
CA VAL A 66 0.57 15.47 5.61
C VAL A 66 0.29 13.99 5.38
N PHE A 67 1.22 13.13 5.73
CA PHE A 67 1.01 11.68 5.75
C PHE A 67 1.17 11.14 7.16
N LEU A 68 0.10 10.55 7.70
CA LEU A 68 0.10 9.95 9.03
C LEU A 68 0.74 8.57 8.99
N VAL A 69 1.89 8.42 9.63
CA VAL A 69 2.60 7.16 9.78
C VAL A 69 2.29 6.55 11.16
N ASN A 70 2.38 5.28 11.40
CA ASN A 70 2.82 4.10 10.70
C ASN A 70 1.65 3.29 10.13
N ALA A 71 1.90 1.95 9.95
CA ALA A 71 0.94 1.03 9.37
C ALA A 71 -0.44 1.17 10.03
N ASP A 72 -1.45 1.15 9.17
CA ASP A 72 -2.86 1.25 9.45
C ASP A 72 -3.29 2.37 10.43
N ALA A 73 -2.70 3.56 10.28
CA ALA A 73 -3.11 4.73 11.08
C ALA A 73 -4.65 4.98 11.03
N PHE A 74 -5.30 4.55 9.93
CA PHE A 74 -6.75 4.62 9.79
C PHE A 74 -7.53 3.69 10.74
N VAL A 75 -6.85 2.84 11.54
CA VAL A 75 -7.49 2.06 12.61
C VAL A 75 -8.00 2.94 13.75
N LEU A 76 -7.44 4.13 13.94
CA LEU A 76 -7.90 5.09 14.94
C LEU A 76 -9.39 5.39 14.75
N SER A 77 -10.10 5.64 15.86
CA SER A 77 -11.52 6.02 15.79
C SER A 77 -11.72 7.29 14.97
N ALA A 78 -12.87 7.43 14.34
CA ALA A 78 -13.22 8.62 13.57
C ALA A 78 -13.07 9.91 14.40
N GLY A 79 -13.49 9.91 15.65
CA GLY A 79 -13.31 11.04 16.55
C GLY A 79 -11.84 11.38 16.81
N ARG A 80 -10.97 10.37 16.95
CA ARG A 80 -9.53 10.61 17.15
C ARG A 80 -8.89 11.17 15.88
N LEU A 81 -9.22 10.63 14.70
CA LEU A 81 -8.75 11.13 13.41
C LEU A 81 -9.23 12.57 13.16
N ALA A 82 -10.49 12.87 13.48
CA ALA A 82 -11.03 14.23 13.36
C ALA A 82 -10.24 15.22 14.24
N THR A 83 -9.99 14.87 15.50
CA THR A 83 -9.19 15.73 16.40
C THR A 83 -7.76 15.97 15.84
N ILE A 84 -7.12 14.91 15.30
CA ILE A 84 -5.79 15.04 14.68
C ILE A 84 -5.85 15.95 13.45
N ALA A 85 -6.84 15.78 12.58
CA ALA A 85 -7.01 16.62 11.39
C ALA A 85 -7.26 18.10 11.76
N GLU A 86 -8.11 18.38 12.75
CA GLU A 86 -8.34 19.71 13.29
C GLU A 86 -7.04 20.34 13.79
N LYS A 87 -6.19 19.58 14.51
CA LYS A 87 -4.88 20.06 14.96
C LYS A 87 -3.89 20.29 13.82
N ILE A 88 -3.92 19.46 12.78
CA ILE A 88 -3.12 19.69 11.58
C ILE A 88 -3.50 21.03 10.94
N HIS A 89 -4.77 21.31 10.73
CA HIS A 89 -5.23 22.57 10.15
C HIS A 89 -4.97 23.79 11.05
N GLU A 90 -5.02 23.61 12.39
CA GLU A 90 -4.67 24.66 13.35
C GLU A 90 -3.20 25.10 13.21
N HIS A 91 -2.26 24.14 13.10
CA HIS A 91 -0.82 24.42 13.03
C HIS A 91 -0.31 24.62 11.60
N LEU A 92 -0.91 23.94 10.61
CA LEU A 92 -0.51 23.92 9.20
C LEU A 92 -1.70 24.30 8.30
N PRO A 93 -2.10 25.58 8.30
CA PRO A 93 -3.35 26.04 7.63
C PRO A 93 -3.33 25.88 6.10
N ASN A 94 -2.18 25.62 5.51
CA ASN A 94 -2.04 25.41 4.07
C ASN A 94 -2.22 23.92 3.66
N VAL A 95 -2.39 23.01 4.61
CA VAL A 95 -2.59 21.60 4.32
C VAL A 95 -3.97 21.41 3.67
N GLU A 96 -3.97 20.79 2.51
CA GLU A 96 -5.15 20.49 1.70
C GLU A 96 -5.59 19.03 1.89
N THR A 97 -4.62 18.10 2.07
CA THR A 97 -4.90 16.68 2.18
C THR A 97 -4.06 15.98 3.25
N ILE A 98 -4.68 14.99 3.91
CA ILE A 98 -4.10 14.16 4.96
C ILE A 98 -4.21 12.70 4.55
N GLY A 99 -3.10 12.10 4.09
CA GLY A 99 -3.02 10.70 3.71
C GLY A 99 -2.59 9.80 4.86
N MET A 100 -2.81 8.51 4.74
CA MET A 100 -2.33 7.51 5.70
C MET A 100 -2.47 6.09 5.18
N TYR A 101 -1.78 5.15 5.84
CA TYR A 101 -2.05 3.73 5.63
C TYR A 101 -3.39 3.32 6.25
N ALA A 102 -4.07 2.43 5.53
CA ALA A 102 -5.34 1.85 5.93
C ALA A 102 -5.44 0.37 5.54
N SER A 103 -6.40 -0.32 6.12
CA SER A 103 -6.85 -1.62 5.67
C SER A 103 -8.37 -1.61 5.44
N VAL A 104 -8.88 -2.57 4.69
CA VAL A 104 -10.33 -2.77 4.51
C VAL A 104 -11.04 -2.85 5.87
N LYS A 105 -10.44 -3.54 6.86
CA LYS A 105 -10.99 -3.67 8.21
C LYS A 105 -11.14 -2.33 8.94
N ASN A 106 -10.25 -1.39 8.70
CA ASN A 106 -10.33 -0.07 9.35
C ASN A 106 -11.56 0.73 8.85
N VAL A 107 -11.94 0.52 7.59
CA VAL A 107 -13.14 1.16 7.01
C VAL A 107 -14.42 0.58 7.60
N ILE A 108 -14.47 -0.75 7.82
CA ILE A 108 -15.63 -1.43 8.45
C ILE A 108 -15.97 -0.79 9.81
N GLY A 109 -14.97 -0.37 10.57
CA GLY A 109 -15.15 0.23 11.89
C GLY A 109 -15.69 1.66 11.91
N LYS A 110 -16.04 2.26 10.75
CA LYS A 110 -16.53 3.64 10.61
C LYS A 110 -17.89 3.68 9.94
N SER A 111 -18.77 4.56 10.39
CA SER A 111 -20.06 4.80 9.70
C SER A 111 -19.86 5.62 8.41
N ASP A 112 -20.88 5.70 7.55
CA ASP A 112 -20.84 6.54 6.35
C ASP A 112 -20.74 8.03 6.72
N GLU A 113 -21.38 8.43 7.82
CA GLU A 113 -21.29 9.78 8.38
C GLU A 113 -19.88 10.09 8.89
N ASP A 114 -19.23 9.12 9.55
CA ASP A 114 -17.82 9.26 9.94
C ASP A 114 -16.91 9.50 8.74
N LEU A 115 -17.07 8.68 7.68
CA LEU A 115 -16.28 8.81 6.46
C LEU A 115 -16.49 10.17 5.79
N ALA A 116 -17.73 10.62 5.66
CA ALA A 116 -18.05 11.93 5.09
C ALA A 116 -17.39 13.06 5.90
N ARG A 117 -17.51 13.03 7.23
CA ARG A 117 -16.87 14.02 8.10
C ARG A 117 -15.35 14.01 7.99
N LEU A 118 -14.73 12.83 7.90
CA LEU A 118 -13.28 12.72 7.76
C LEU A 118 -12.81 13.31 6.43
N HIS A 119 -13.57 13.09 5.34
CA HIS A 119 -13.28 13.74 4.06
C HIS A 119 -13.38 15.27 4.15
N GLU A 120 -14.43 15.82 4.77
CA GLU A 120 -14.58 17.27 5.00
C GLU A 120 -13.39 17.88 5.78
N LEU A 121 -12.73 17.09 6.62
CA LEU A 121 -11.53 17.46 7.35
C LEU A 121 -10.22 17.23 6.54
N GLY A 122 -10.31 16.96 5.25
CA GLY A 122 -9.18 16.81 4.36
C GLY A 122 -8.50 15.43 4.41
N ILE A 123 -9.10 14.42 5.07
CA ILE A 123 -8.58 13.05 5.00
C ILE A 123 -8.85 12.51 3.61
N ASP A 124 -7.76 12.29 2.85
CA ASP A 124 -7.78 11.84 1.47
C ASP A 124 -6.48 11.13 1.10
N GLY A 125 -6.57 10.14 0.19
CA GLY A 125 -5.40 9.38 -0.24
C GLY A 125 -5.01 8.29 0.78
N LEU A 126 -5.95 7.38 1.08
CA LEU A 126 -5.68 6.20 1.90
C LEU A 126 -4.85 5.19 1.10
N ASN A 127 -3.74 4.71 1.68
CA ASN A 127 -2.92 3.66 1.09
C ASN A 127 -3.33 2.30 1.66
N ILE A 128 -3.97 1.46 0.82
CA ILE A 128 -4.60 0.21 1.25
C ILE A 128 -3.88 -0.99 0.63
N GLY A 129 -3.36 -1.87 1.45
CA GLY A 129 -2.82 -3.15 1.02
C GLY A 129 -3.93 -4.14 0.68
N LEU A 130 -4.32 -4.23 -0.59
CA LEU A 130 -5.22 -5.27 -1.09
C LEU A 130 -4.46 -6.58 -1.28
N GLU A 131 -3.33 -6.53 -1.91
CA GLU A 131 -2.32 -7.54 -2.23
C GLU A 131 -2.74 -8.52 -3.34
N SER A 132 -3.99 -8.97 -3.38
CA SER A 132 -4.48 -9.95 -4.37
C SER A 132 -5.96 -9.78 -4.65
N GLY A 133 -6.38 -10.14 -5.86
CA GLY A 133 -7.79 -10.27 -6.28
C GLY A 133 -8.38 -11.67 -6.06
N LEU A 134 -7.74 -12.52 -5.25
CA LEU A 134 -8.21 -13.87 -4.96
C LEU A 134 -8.44 -14.08 -3.46
N ASP A 135 -9.64 -14.49 -3.06
CA ASP A 135 -9.96 -14.75 -1.64
C ASP A 135 -9.09 -15.86 -1.03
N GLU A 136 -8.74 -16.88 -1.80
CA GLU A 136 -7.83 -17.95 -1.34
C GLU A 136 -6.43 -17.37 -1.01
N VAL A 137 -5.93 -16.41 -1.79
CA VAL A 137 -4.65 -15.74 -1.54
C VAL A 137 -4.77 -14.81 -0.34
N LEU A 138 -5.84 -14.02 -0.23
CA LEU A 138 -6.08 -13.15 0.94
C LEU A 138 -6.15 -13.96 2.24
N ALA A 139 -6.79 -15.12 2.21
CA ALA A 139 -6.86 -16.04 3.35
C ALA A 139 -5.47 -16.62 3.69
N HIS A 140 -4.70 -17.08 2.69
CA HIS A 140 -3.33 -17.58 2.85
C HIS A 140 -2.39 -16.52 3.42
N LEU A 141 -2.49 -15.28 2.92
CA LEU A 141 -1.73 -14.14 3.42
C LEU A 141 -2.22 -13.63 4.78
N ASN A 142 -3.31 -14.19 5.30
CA ASN A 142 -3.96 -13.79 6.55
C ASN A 142 -4.28 -12.28 6.60
N LYS A 143 -4.86 -11.75 5.50
CA LYS A 143 -5.23 -10.33 5.41
C LYS A 143 -6.41 -9.97 6.33
N GLY A 144 -7.22 -10.95 6.70
CA GLY A 144 -8.33 -10.81 7.65
C GLY A 144 -9.56 -10.10 7.08
N PHE A 145 -9.70 -10.05 5.76
CA PHE A 145 -10.89 -9.59 5.05
C PHE A 145 -11.07 -10.39 3.75
N THR A 146 -12.28 -10.37 3.19
CA THR A 146 -12.65 -10.96 1.91
C THR A 146 -12.71 -9.92 0.79
N LEU A 147 -12.75 -10.37 -0.47
CA LEU A 147 -12.95 -9.46 -1.62
C LEU A 147 -14.31 -8.78 -1.60
N ASP A 148 -15.37 -9.45 -1.12
CA ASP A 148 -16.68 -8.83 -0.98
C ASP A 148 -16.67 -7.71 0.06
N GLU A 149 -15.97 -7.90 1.18
CA GLU A 149 -15.74 -6.83 2.15
C GLU A 149 -14.92 -5.70 1.52
N ALA A 150 -13.85 -6.03 0.76
CA ALA A 150 -13.05 -5.03 0.08
C ALA A 150 -13.89 -4.19 -0.89
N ARG A 151 -14.68 -4.83 -1.79
CA ARG A 151 -15.59 -4.14 -2.71
C ARG A 151 -16.54 -3.19 -1.97
N THR A 152 -17.16 -3.70 -0.93
CA THR A 152 -18.11 -2.94 -0.13
C THR A 152 -17.45 -1.70 0.50
N GLN A 153 -16.29 -1.87 1.14
CA GLN A 153 -15.64 -0.79 1.85
C GLN A 153 -15.02 0.24 0.89
N LEU A 154 -14.44 -0.19 -0.22
CA LEU A 154 -13.89 0.72 -1.23
C LEU A 154 -15.01 1.55 -1.91
N ALA A 155 -16.17 0.95 -2.15
CA ALA A 155 -17.34 1.69 -2.62
C ALA A 155 -17.82 2.75 -1.61
N ARG A 156 -17.76 2.46 -0.30
CA ARG A 156 -18.08 3.43 0.76
C ARG A 156 -17.09 4.59 0.80
N LEU A 157 -15.79 4.34 0.65
CA LEU A 157 -14.78 5.39 0.54
C LEU A 157 -15.06 6.28 -0.67
N LYS A 158 -15.30 5.69 -1.84
CA LYS A 158 -15.63 6.43 -3.07
C LYS A 158 -16.89 7.29 -2.90
N LYS A 159 -17.94 6.76 -2.26
CA LYS A 159 -19.17 7.50 -1.95
C LYS A 159 -18.91 8.69 -1.02
N ALA A 160 -17.99 8.53 -0.06
CA ALA A 160 -17.60 9.61 0.86
C ALA A 160 -16.67 10.66 0.24
N GLY A 161 -16.17 10.43 -1.00
CA GLY A 161 -15.19 11.30 -1.66
C GLY A 161 -13.74 11.05 -1.23
N ILE A 162 -13.45 10.02 -0.43
CA ILE A 162 -12.09 9.68 0.00
C ILE A 162 -11.39 8.86 -1.09
N GLY A 163 -10.36 9.45 -1.70
CA GLY A 163 -9.48 8.77 -2.63
C GLY A 163 -8.61 7.71 -1.95
N TYR A 164 -8.23 6.68 -2.69
CA TYR A 164 -7.36 5.63 -2.19
C TYR A 164 -6.45 5.07 -3.26
N SER A 165 -5.28 4.60 -2.83
CA SER A 165 -4.41 3.73 -3.61
C SER A 165 -4.56 2.28 -3.17
N LEU A 166 -4.38 1.34 -4.10
CA LEU A 166 -4.34 -0.08 -3.81
C LEU A 166 -2.94 -0.64 -4.07
N ASN A 167 -2.39 -1.31 -3.07
CA ASN A 167 -1.15 -2.05 -3.22
C ASN A 167 -1.49 -3.47 -3.70
N ILE A 168 -0.82 -3.89 -4.76
CA ILE A 168 -0.87 -5.23 -5.33
C ILE A 168 0.51 -5.85 -5.16
N MET A 169 0.55 -7.03 -4.57
CA MET A 169 1.78 -7.75 -4.35
C MET A 169 1.94 -8.84 -5.42
N LEU A 170 2.84 -8.59 -6.37
CA LEU A 170 3.18 -9.55 -7.41
C LEU A 170 3.81 -10.79 -6.76
N GLY A 171 3.43 -11.98 -7.23
CA GLY A 171 3.85 -13.27 -6.65
C GLY A 171 3.12 -13.68 -5.38
N ALA A 172 2.12 -12.91 -4.94
CA ALA A 172 1.33 -13.23 -3.74
C ALA A 172 0.66 -14.61 -3.79
N ALA A 173 0.33 -15.08 -5.00
CA ALA A 173 -0.33 -16.36 -5.25
C ALA A 173 0.64 -17.53 -5.45
N GLY A 174 1.95 -17.25 -5.57
CA GLY A 174 2.96 -18.24 -5.92
C GLY A 174 2.92 -18.67 -7.38
N SER A 175 3.96 -19.43 -7.77
CA SER A 175 4.27 -19.75 -9.17
C SER A 175 3.19 -20.59 -9.90
N GLU A 176 2.32 -21.27 -9.17
CA GLU A 176 1.25 -22.08 -9.75
C GLU A 176 0.00 -21.26 -10.09
N LEU A 177 -0.22 -20.10 -9.44
CA LEU A 177 -1.45 -19.34 -9.56
C LEU A 177 -1.24 -17.90 -10.09
N TRP A 178 -0.02 -17.52 -10.49
CA TRP A 178 0.30 -16.17 -10.92
C TRP A 178 -0.62 -15.63 -12.03
N GLU A 179 -0.95 -16.46 -13.04
CA GLU A 179 -1.83 -16.06 -14.16
C GLU A 179 -3.26 -15.80 -13.68
N LYS A 180 -3.79 -16.69 -12.84
CA LYS A 180 -5.11 -16.51 -12.22
C LYS A 180 -5.15 -15.25 -11.37
N ASN A 181 -4.06 -14.99 -10.62
CA ASN A 181 -3.92 -13.80 -9.78
C ASN A 181 -3.86 -12.52 -10.61
N ALA A 182 -3.11 -12.50 -11.72
CA ALA A 182 -3.03 -11.36 -12.63
C ALA A 182 -4.42 -10.97 -13.18
N ILE A 183 -5.21 -11.96 -13.60
CA ILE A 183 -6.57 -11.76 -14.11
C ILE A 183 -7.47 -11.19 -13.01
N ALA A 184 -7.48 -11.82 -11.84
CA ALA A 184 -8.32 -11.42 -10.71
C ALA A 184 -7.93 -10.04 -10.16
N ASN A 185 -6.64 -9.72 -10.13
CA ASN A 185 -6.15 -8.38 -9.78
C ASN A 185 -6.71 -7.32 -10.74
N ALA A 186 -6.67 -7.59 -12.05
CA ALA A 186 -7.23 -6.65 -13.03
C ALA A 186 -8.76 -6.48 -12.86
N GLU A 187 -9.48 -7.55 -12.59
CA GLU A 187 -10.95 -7.51 -12.37
C GLU A 187 -11.29 -6.62 -11.19
N ILE A 188 -10.71 -6.85 -10.01
CA ILE A 188 -11.02 -6.05 -8.81
C ILE A 188 -10.57 -4.59 -8.96
N LEU A 189 -9.45 -4.32 -9.64
CA LEU A 189 -8.97 -2.97 -9.91
C LEU A 189 -9.91 -2.22 -10.86
N ASN A 190 -10.39 -2.89 -11.93
CA ASN A 190 -11.37 -2.32 -12.85
C ASN A 190 -12.71 -2.02 -12.18
N GLU A 191 -13.15 -2.86 -11.24
CA GLU A 191 -14.37 -2.61 -10.47
C GLU A 191 -14.23 -1.43 -9.51
N THR A 192 -13.09 -1.31 -8.84
CA THR A 192 -12.91 -0.38 -7.73
C THR A 192 -12.34 0.98 -8.13
N GLN A 193 -11.67 1.08 -9.30
CA GLN A 193 -11.14 2.33 -9.88
C GLN A 193 -10.34 3.16 -8.84
N PRO A 194 -9.20 2.67 -8.31
CA PRO A 194 -8.37 3.41 -7.39
C PRO A 194 -7.68 4.59 -8.08
N SER A 195 -7.32 5.64 -7.34
CA SER A 195 -6.56 6.77 -7.89
C SER A 195 -5.09 6.42 -8.20
N LEU A 196 -4.56 5.39 -7.54
CA LEU A 196 -3.21 4.88 -7.77
C LEU A 196 -3.15 3.38 -7.50
N ILE A 197 -2.43 2.65 -8.36
CA ILE A 197 -2.03 1.26 -8.15
C ILE A 197 -0.55 1.26 -7.84
N PHE A 198 -0.17 0.68 -6.71
CA PHE A 198 1.22 0.45 -6.34
C PHE A 198 1.54 -1.04 -6.47
N THR A 199 2.56 -1.39 -7.24
CA THR A 199 3.03 -2.77 -7.38
C THR A 199 4.40 -2.96 -6.74
N ALA A 200 4.56 -4.08 -6.02
CA ALA A 200 5.83 -4.53 -5.46
C ALA A 200 5.87 -6.06 -5.46
N LEU A 201 7.08 -6.64 -5.52
CA LEU A 201 7.23 -8.10 -5.46
C LEU A 201 7.02 -8.60 -4.02
N LEU A 202 6.49 -9.82 -3.90
CA LEU A 202 6.57 -10.57 -2.65
C LEU A 202 8.03 -10.81 -2.28
N HIS A 203 8.43 -10.40 -1.09
CA HIS A 203 9.69 -10.78 -0.47
C HIS A 203 9.45 -11.77 0.66
N VAL A 204 10.13 -12.91 0.60
CA VAL A 204 10.07 -13.93 1.65
C VAL A 204 11.23 -13.69 2.63
N ASP A 205 11.01 -12.76 3.57
CA ASP A 205 12.01 -12.35 4.53
C ASP A 205 12.21 -13.35 5.68
N PRO A 206 13.41 -13.40 6.28
CA PRO A 206 13.63 -14.12 7.54
C PRO A 206 12.65 -13.67 8.63
N GLY A 207 11.92 -14.62 9.23
CA GLY A 207 10.91 -14.36 10.25
C GLY A 207 9.48 -14.18 9.71
N ALA A 208 9.27 -14.14 8.40
CA ALA A 208 7.93 -14.24 7.83
C ALA A 208 7.42 -15.69 7.90
N PRO A 209 6.17 -15.97 8.35
CA PRO A 209 5.61 -17.33 8.38
C PRO A 209 5.65 -18.05 7.04
N ILE A 210 5.40 -17.36 5.94
CA ILE A 210 5.44 -17.92 4.58
C ILE A 210 6.81 -18.52 4.23
N LEU A 211 7.90 -18.11 4.89
CA LEU A 211 9.23 -18.71 4.71
C LEU A 211 9.27 -20.19 5.10
N ASP A 212 8.50 -20.60 6.10
CA ASP A 212 8.44 -21.99 6.52
C ASP A 212 7.72 -22.85 5.47
N GLU A 213 6.74 -22.29 4.78
CA GLU A 213 6.04 -22.94 3.66
C GLU A 213 6.97 -23.08 2.43
N VAL A 214 7.76 -22.04 2.12
CA VAL A 214 8.78 -22.10 1.06
C VAL A 214 9.81 -23.20 1.37
N LYS A 215 10.29 -23.30 2.62
CA LYS A 215 11.23 -24.34 3.04
C LYS A 215 10.62 -25.75 2.99
N ALA A 216 9.33 -25.86 3.29
CA ALA A 216 8.59 -27.12 3.24
C ALA A 216 8.21 -27.53 1.80
N GLY A 217 8.37 -26.63 0.81
CA GLY A 217 7.93 -26.86 -0.58
C GLY A 217 6.41 -26.88 -0.74
N THR A 218 5.68 -26.19 0.12
CA THR A 218 4.21 -26.02 0.04
C THR A 218 3.80 -24.69 -0.54
N PHE A 219 4.72 -23.73 -0.63
CA PHE A 219 4.59 -22.49 -1.39
C PHE A 219 5.83 -22.33 -2.26
N HIS A 220 5.64 -22.06 -3.55
CA HIS A 220 6.73 -21.84 -4.50
C HIS A 220 6.73 -20.38 -4.95
N GLU A 221 7.85 -19.70 -4.69
CA GLU A 221 8.06 -18.32 -5.12
C GLU A 221 8.09 -18.26 -6.66
N ASP A 222 7.60 -17.16 -7.20
CA ASP A 222 7.72 -16.86 -8.63
C ASP A 222 9.18 -16.66 -9.03
N THR A 223 9.49 -16.98 -10.29
CA THR A 223 10.73 -16.53 -10.92
C THR A 223 10.63 -15.04 -11.27
N LEU A 224 11.78 -14.38 -11.49
CA LEU A 224 11.79 -12.97 -11.90
C LEU A 224 11.00 -12.74 -13.20
N GLY A 225 11.00 -13.71 -14.12
CA GLY A 225 10.20 -13.68 -15.34
C GLY A 225 8.70 -13.78 -15.07
N GLN A 226 8.27 -14.62 -14.11
CA GLN A 226 6.87 -14.74 -13.73
C GLN A 226 6.33 -13.46 -13.10
N TYR A 227 7.08 -12.81 -12.21
CA TYR A 227 6.70 -11.51 -11.65
C TYR A 227 6.44 -10.45 -12.74
N VAL A 228 7.35 -10.33 -13.73
CA VAL A 228 7.16 -9.38 -14.83
C VAL A 228 5.97 -9.77 -15.70
N THR A 229 5.76 -11.07 -15.93
CA THR A 229 4.65 -11.56 -16.75
C THR A 229 3.31 -11.36 -16.04
N GLU A 230 3.25 -11.56 -14.74
CA GLU A 230 2.06 -11.27 -13.91
C GLU A 230 1.69 -9.78 -13.98
N GLU A 231 2.67 -8.89 -13.81
CA GLU A 231 2.44 -7.44 -13.93
C GLU A 231 1.97 -7.06 -15.33
N LEU A 232 2.58 -7.62 -16.37
CA LEU A 232 2.22 -7.39 -17.77
C LEU A 232 0.81 -7.86 -18.08
N GLU A 233 0.44 -9.08 -17.66
CA GLU A 233 -0.87 -9.67 -17.91
C GLU A 233 -1.98 -8.93 -17.16
N MET A 234 -1.71 -8.49 -15.93
CA MET A 234 -2.61 -7.59 -15.18
C MET A 234 -2.77 -6.28 -15.93
N LEU A 235 -1.68 -5.59 -16.28
CA LEU A 235 -1.68 -4.27 -16.93
C LEU A 235 -2.43 -4.28 -18.27
N LYS A 236 -2.28 -5.33 -19.08
CA LYS A 236 -3.02 -5.50 -20.36
C LYS A 236 -4.53 -5.50 -20.18
N ARG A 237 -5.03 -5.97 -19.03
CA ARG A 237 -6.46 -6.11 -18.71
C ARG A 237 -7.05 -4.91 -17.97
N LEU A 238 -6.20 -3.96 -17.52
CA LEU A 238 -6.70 -2.79 -16.81
C LEU A 238 -7.51 -1.87 -17.73
N GLU A 239 -8.70 -1.49 -17.28
CA GLU A 239 -9.65 -0.55 -17.93
C GLU A 239 -9.96 0.54 -16.87
N LEU A 240 -9.02 1.45 -16.68
CA LEU A 240 -9.06 2.45 -15.63
C LEU A 240 -9.05 3.86 -16.19
N GLU A 241 -9.66 4.78 -15.44
CA GLU A 241 -9.70 6.21 -15.76
C GLU A 241 -8.93 6.99 -14.69
N ASP A 242 -8.02 7.89 -15.13
CA ASP A 242 -7.24 8.78 -14.26
C ASP A 242 -6.51 8.09 -13.10
N THR A 243 -6.05 6.85 -13.33
CA THR A 243 -5.32 6.06 -12.34
C THR A 243 -3.82 6.11 -12.60
N VAL A 244 -3.04 6.47 -11.60
CA VAL A 244 -1.58 6.34 -11.67
C VAL A 244 -1.18 4.88 -11.46
N PHE A 245 -0.49 4.30 -12.44
CA PHE A 245 0.21 3.02 -12.26
C PHE A 245 1.63 3.29 -11.77
N TYR A 246 1.96 2.84 -10.55
CA TYR A 246 3.23 3.09 -9.90
C TYR A 246 3.96 1.77 -9.59
N GLY A 247 4.69 1.25 -10.56
CA GLY A 247 5.55 0.07 -10.47
C GLY A 247 7.04 0.44 -10.32
N LEU A 248 7.34 1.51 -9.55
CA LEU A 248 8.72 1.98 -9.33
C LEU A 248 9.32 1.49 -7.99
N HIS A 249 8.69 0.53 -7.32
CA HIS A 249 9.31 -0.06 -6.13
C HIS A 249 10.64 -0.72 -6.51
N THR A 250 11.64 -0.58 -5.64
CA THR A 250 13.00 -1.08 -5.89
C THR A 250 13.09 -2.60 -6.08
N SER A 251 12.07 -3.34 -5.61
CA SER A 251 11.97 -4.79 -5.85
C SER A 251 11.54 -5.15 -7.27
N ASN A 252 10.87 -4.25 -7.99
CA ASN A 252 10.33 -4.57 -9.32
C ASN A 252 11.46 -4.75 -10.33
N VAL A 253 11.40 -5.82 -11.11
CA VAL A 253 12.43 -6.19 -12.10
C VAL A 253 12.55 -5.16 -13.20
N ILE A 254 11.41 -4.66 -13.67
CA ILE A 254 11.33 -3.64 -14.72
C ILE A 254 10.48 -2.48 -14.18
N PRO A 255 11.11 -1.36 -13.79
CA PRO A 255 10.36 -0.24 -13.26
C PRO A 255 9.52 0.45 -14.35
N VAL A 256 8.21 0.58 -14.09
CA VAL A 256 7.25 1.25 -14.96
C VAL A 256 6.33 2.17 -14.16
N SER A 257 6.00 3.34 -14.70
CA SER A 257 5.00 4.24 -14.12
C SER A 257 4.37 5.11 -15.19
N GLY A 258 3.08 5.41 -15.06
CA GLY A 258 2.34 6.26 -15.98
C GLY A 258 0.89 6.44 -15.57
N LEU A 259 0.18 7.30 -16.29
CA LEU A 259 -1.24 7.57 -16.08
C LEU A 259 -2.08 6.71 -17.03
N LEU A 260 -2.98 5.91 -16.48
CA LEU A 260 -3.91 5.08 -17.26
C LEU A 260 -5.21 5.87 -17.55
N PRO A 261 -5.81 5.69 -18.74
CA PRO A 261 -5.39 4.78 -19.81
C PRO A 261 -4.31 5.34 -20.74
N ARG A 262 -3.94 6.63 -20.62
CA ARG A 262 -3.09 7.38 -21.56
C ARG A 262 -1.77 6.66 -21.89
N ASP A 263 -1.10 6.16 -20.86
CA ASP A 263 0.26 5.61 -21.01
C ASP A 263 0.28 4.08 -21.08
N LYS A 264 -0.89 3.41 -21.07
CA LYS A 264 -0.99 1.94 -21.00
C LYS A 264 -0.13 1.22 -22.03
N ASP A 265 -0.25 1.59 -23.31
CA ASP A 265 0.50 0.93 -24.39
C ASP A 265 2.02 1.11 -24.26
N LEU A 266 2.46 2.26 -23.72
CA LEU A 266 3.88 2.52 -23.47
C LEU A 266 4.41 1.61 -22.34
N LEU A 267 3.64 1.48 -21.26
CA LEU A 267 4.01 0.63 -20.12
C LEU A 267 4.05 -0.85 -20.53
N VAL A 268 3.05 -1.32 -21.27
CA VAL A 268 3.00 -2.69 -21.83
C VAL A 268 4.24 -2.96 -22.68
N LYS A 269 4.55 -2.09 -23.64
CA LYS A 269 5.75 -2.22 -24.48
C LYS A 269 7.04 -2.23 -23.68
N ARG A 270 7.11 -1.46 -22.60
CA ARG A 270 8.30 -1.42 -21.74
C ARG A 270 8.52 -2.75 -21.04
N LEU A 271 7.48 -3.37 -20.50
CA LEU A 271 7.54 -4.70 -19.87
C LEU A 271 7.89 -5.79 -20.91
N GLU A 272 7.23 -5.80 -22.08
CA GLU A 272 7.51 -6.75 -23.16
C GLU A 272 8.95 -6.64 -23.67
N ASN A 273 9.45 -5.43 -23.90
CA ASN A 273 10.83 -5.19 -24.31
C ASN A 273 11.84 -5.59 -23.22
N GLY A 274 11.49 -5.40 -21.94
CA GLY A 274 12.32 -5.83 -20.83
C GLY A 274 12.43 -7.37 -20.82
N LEU A 275 11.31 -8.08 -20.87
CA LEU A 275 11.29 -9.55 -20.96
C LEU A 275 12.13 -10.08 -22.12
N ALA A 276 12.04 -9.44 -23.31
CA ALA A 276 12.79 -9.85 -24.47
C ALA A 276 14.33 -9.59 -24.39
N ARG A 277 14.77 -8.66 -23.54
CA ARG A 277 16.17 -8.25 -23.42
C ARG A 277 16.90 -8.86 -22.23
N ILE A 278 16.19 -9.21 -21.18
CA ILE A 278 16.77 -9.82 -19.98
C ILE A 278 17.15 -11.27 -20.33
N PRO A 279 18.37 -11.72 -20.05
CA PRO A 279 18.78 -13.10 -20.34
C PRO A 279 17.87 -14.10 -19.63
N GLU A 280 17.47 -15.17 -20.32
CA GLU A 280 16.57 -16.22 -19.83
C GLU A 280 17.02 -16.81 -18.50
N ARG A 281 18.36 -17.04 -18.33
CA ARG A 281 18.91 -17.53 -17.07
C ARG A 281 18.58 -16.63 -15.87
N TYR A 282 18.44 -15.31 -16.11
CA TYR A 282 18.07 -14.35 -15.05
C TYR A 282 16.57 -14.37 -14.81
N LEU A 283 15.76 -14.41 -15.88
CA LEU A 283 14.29 -14.52 -15.76
C LEU A 283 13.86 -15.81 -15.04
N ASN A 284 14.64 -16.90 -15.17
CA ASN A 284 14.39 -18.17 -14.50
C ASN A 284 14.97 -18.23 -13.08
N SER A 285 15.59 -17.17 -12.58
CA SER A 285 16.04 -17.09 -11.19
C SER A 285 14.97 -16.52 -10.28
N HIS A 286 15.14 -16.72 -8.97
CA HIS A 286 14.30 -16.11 -7.94
C HIS A 286 14.96 -14.83 -7.39
N PRO A 287 14.19 -13.94 -6.73
CA PRO A 287 14.76 -12.78 -6.03
C PRO A 287 15.84 -13.21 -5.04
N GLU A 288 16.91 -12.42 -4.95
CA GLU A 288 17.97 -12.69 -3.96
C GLU A 288 17.40 -12.53 -2.54
N LYS A 289 17.63 -13.55 -1.69
CA LYS A 289 17.21 -13.52 -0.30
C LYS A 289 18.07 -12.55 0.49
N GLY A 290 17.47 -11.67 1.24
CA GLY A 290 18.15 -10.73 2.14
C GLY A 290 18.34 -9.32 1.57
N TYR A 291 17.58 -8.92 0.56
CA TYR A 291 17.55 -7.52 0.13
C TYR A 291 16.76 -6.70 1.16
N GLU A 292 17.47 -6.02 2.07
CA GLU A 292 16.89 -5.00 2.96
C GLU A 292 16.50 -3.75 2.15
N GLY A 293 15.55 -3.91 1.22
CA GLY A 293 15.19 -2.89 0.23
C GLY A 293 14.21 -1.84 0.69
N MET A 294 13.85 -1.79 1.98
CA MET A 294 13.05 -0.69 2.50
C MET A 294 13.95 0.32 3.21
N SER A 295 14.00 1.54 2.67
CA SER A 295 14.69 2.65 3.33
C SER A 295 14.00 2.94 4.67
N ILE A 296 14.60 2.47 5.75
CA ILE A 296 14.28 2.89 7.10
C ILE A 296 14.84 4.31 7.23
N LEU A 297 13.98 5.29 7.39
CA LEU A 297 14.41 6.60 7.87
C LEU A 297 14.85 6.40 9.33
N ARG A 298 16.14 6.53 9.59
CA ARG A 298 16.72 6.61 10.94
C ARG A 298 16.87 8.05 11.35
#